data_a34a02b53be0685a92a6f66038fbc2b3
#
_entry.id   a34a02b53be0685a92a6f66038fbc2b3
#
_cell.length_a   1.000
_cell.length_b   1.000
_cell.length_c   1.000
_cell.angle_alpha   90.00
_cell.angle_beta   90.00
_cell.angle_gamma   90.00
#
_symmetry.space_group_name_H-M   'P 1'
#
loop_
_entity.id
_entity.type
_entity.pdbx_description
1 polymer ?
#
loop_
_entity_poly.entity_id
_entity_poly.type
_entity_poly.pdbx_seq_one_letter_code
_entity_poly.pdbx_strand_id
1 'polypeptide(L)'
;IGCYASVLEKIPAQLAKNVSKKTKFPLIGIGAGNHVDGQVLVLHDLIGLTNEFNPRFLRRYLDLNTSIKDAVSRYIDDVKSESFPNKDEMY
;
A
#
# COMPACT_ATOMS: atom_id res chain seq x y z
N ILE A 1 29.97 -0.21 10.65
CA ILE A 1 30.03 0.50 9.35
C ILE A 1 29.20 1.78 9.32
N GLY A 2 28.72 2.29 10.45
CA GLY A 2 28.05 3.56 10.53
C GLY A 2 26.56 3.58 10.17
N CYS A 3 25.89 2.44 10.02
CA CYS A 3 24.44 2.39 9.90
C CYS A 3 23.77 2.80 11.21
N TYR A 4 22.78 3.70 11.14
CA TYR A 4 21.95 4.09 12.28
C TYR A 4 20.56 3.46 12.24
N ALA A 5 20.14 2.89 11.11
CA ALA A 5 18.93 2.14 10.90
C ALA A 5 19.09 1.20 9.70
N SER A 6 18.23 0.21 9.57
CA SER A 6 18.22 -0.68 8.40
C SER A 6 16.81 -1.10 8.04
N VAL A 7 16.56 -1.29 6.74
CA VAL A 7 15.33 -1.89 6.23
C VAL A 7 15.63 -3.35 5.85
N LEU A 8 14.79 -4.25 6.32
CA LEU A 8 14.82 -5.67 5.99
C LEU A 8 13.66 -6.01 5.09
N GLU A 9 13.95 -6.38 3.85
CA GLU A 9 12.94 -6.65 2.84
C GLU A 9 12.93 -8.10 2.42
N LYS A 10 11.76 -8.73 2.45
CA LYS A 10 11.49 -10.06 1.89
C LYS A 10 12.49 -11.13 2.35
N ILE A 11 12.74 -11.19 3.64
CA ILE A 11 13.59 -12.21 4.27
C ILE A 11 12.78 -13.09 5.22
N PRO A 12 13.25 -14.31 5.55
CA PRO A 12 12.56 -15.15 6.52
C PRO A 12 12.42 -14.47 7.88
N ALA A 13 11.22 -14.55 8.48
CA ALA A 13 10.92 -13.92 9.77
C ALA A 13 11.88 -14.36 10.89
N GLN A 14 12.34 -15.62 10.87
CA GLN A 14 13.30 -16.12 11.85
C GLN A 14 14.67 -15.46 11.69
N LEU A 15 15.10 -15.19 10.47
CA LEU A 15 16.34 -14.48 10.20
C LEU A 15 16.25 -13.04 10.72
N ALA A 16 15.15 -12.33 10.39
CA ALA A 16 14.90 -10.98 10.90
C ALA A 16 14.92 -10.92 12.42
N LYS A 17 14.27 -11.89 13.09
CA LYS A 17 14.29 -12.04 14.55
C LYS A 17 15.71 -12.21 15.11
N ASN A 18 16.53 -13.02 14.47
CA ASN A 18 17.91 -13.26 14.90
C ASN A 18 18.78 -12.00 14.71
N VAL A 19 18.58 -11.27 13.61
CA VAL A 19 19.26 -10.00 13.35
C VAL A 19 18.84 -8.94 14.38
N SER A 20 17.55 -8.81 14.65
CA SER A 20 17.01 -7.86 15.63
C SER A 20 17.61 -8.03 17.03
N LYS A 21 17.87 -9.26 17.44
CA LYS A 21 18.50 -9.53 18.74
C LYS A 21 19.98 -9.12 18.81
N LYS A 22 20.65 -9.00 17.67
CA LYS A 22 22.09 -8.73 17.58
C LYS A 22 22.42 -7.28 17.23
N THR A 23 21.46 -6.54 16.69
CA THR A 23 21.64 -5.14 16.31
C THR A 23 21.23 -4.20 17.43
N LYS A 24 21.87 -3.04 17.50
CA LYS A 24 21.59 -1.98 18.48
C LYS A 24 20.92 -0.76 17.85
N PHE A 25 20.57 -0.84 16.59
CA PHE A 25 19.91 0.22 15.83
C PHE A 25 18.55 -0.27 15.31
N PRO A 26 17.61 0.65 15.03
CA PRO A 26 16.28 0.30 14.57
C PRO A 26 16.25 -0.49 13.27
N LEU A 27 15.40 -1.51 13.23
CA LEU A 27 15.10 -2.31 12.05
C LEU A 27 13.67 -2.08 11.59
N ILE A 28 13.51 -1.72 10.33
CA ILE A 28 12.20 -1.56 9.67
C ILE A 28 11.99 -2.74 8.72
N GLY A 29 10.90 -3.46 8.89
CA GLY A 29 10.58 -4.65 8.08
C GLY A 29 9.55 -4.36 7.00
N ILE A 30 9.74 -5.01 5.87
CA ILE A 30 8.72 -5.20 4.84
C ILE A 30 8.85 -6.62 4.28
N GLY A 31 7.87 -7.47 4.56
CA GLY A 31 7.98 -8.90 4.24
C GLY A 31 9.07 -9.62 5.01
N ALA A 32 9.36 -9.20 6.24
CA ALA A 32 10.41 -9.76 7.11
C ALA A 32 9.88 -10.28 8.46
N GLY A 33 8.56 -10.43 8.60
CA GLY A 33 7.91 -10.80 9.85
C GLY A 33 7.75 -9.63 10.82
N ASN A 34 7.28 -9.92 12.04
CA ASN A 34 6.90 -8.91 13.02
C ASN A 34 7.89 -8.71 14.18
N HIS A 35 9.04 -9.37 14.13
CA HIS A 35 10.09 -9.28 15.17
C HIS A 35 11.13 -8.21 14.84
N VAL A 36 10.70 -7.04 14.44
CA VAL A 36 11.49 -5.85 14.12
C VAL A 36 10.88 -4.64 14.80
N ASP A 37 11.57 -3.51 14.81
CA ASP A 37 11.14 -2.31 15.55
C ASP A 37 10.01 -1.56 14.85
N GLY A 38 9.91 -1.65 13.53
CA GLY A 38 8.84 -1.03 12.75
C GLY A 38 8.54 -1.77 11.46
N GLN A 39 7.46 -1.37 10.80
CA GLN A 39 7.03 -1.90 9.52
C GLN A 39 6.86 -0.77 8.51
N VAL A 40 7.12 -1.03 7.26
CA VAL A 40 6.77 -0.14 6.15
C VAL A 40 5.96 -0.90 5.10
N LEU A 41 5.07 -0.21 4.44
CA LEU A 41 4.30 -0.73 3.33
C LEU A 41 4.18 0.36 2.28
N VAL A 42 4.34 -0.01 1.00
CA VAL A 42 4.20 0.95 -0.10
C VAL A 42 2.76 1.48 -0.11
N LEU A 43 2.61 2.80 -0.15
CA LEU A 43 1.30 3.46 -0.05
C LEU A 43 0.32 2.95 -1.13
N HIS A 44 0.76 2.83 -2.38
CA HIS A 44 -0.06 2.33 -3.48
C HIS A 44 -0.61 0.92 -3.22
N ASP A 45 0.19 0.08 -2.58
CA ASP A 45 -0.22 -1.28 -2.21
C ASP A 45 -1.17 -1.26 -1.01
N LEU A 46 -0.86 -0.44 -0.01
CA LEU A 46 -1.67 -0.30 1.21
C LEU A 46 -3.10 0.15 0.90
N ILE A 47 -3.26 1.10 0.00
CA ILE A 47 -4.58 1.64 -0.40
C ILE A 47 -5.22 0.88 -1.57
N GLY A 48 -4.57 -0.15 -2.10
CA GLY A 48 -5.12 -0.97 -3.18
C GLY A 48 -5.28 -0.24 -4.50
N LEU A 49 -4.33 0.64 -4.85
CA LEU A 49 -4.36 1.37 -6.14
C LEU A 49 -4.08 0.43 -7.31
N THR A 50 -3.20 -0.56 -7.12
CA THR A 50 -2.88 -1.59 -8.11
C THR A 50 -3.34 -2.97 -7.61
N ASN A 51 -3.90 -3.80 -8.49
CA ASN A 51 -4.36 -5.14 -8.16
C ASN A 51 -3.45 -6.26 -8.70
N GLU A 52 -2.51 -5.93 -9.56
CA GLU A 52 -1.65 -6.90 -10.25
C GLU A 52 -0.56 -7.47 -9.35
N PHE A 53 -0.03 -6.66 -8.43
CA PHE A 53 0.99 -7.07 -7.47
C PHE A 53 0.34 -7.52 -6.16
N ASN A 54 0.45 -8.81 -5.84
CA ASN A 54 -0.18 -9.39 -4.65
C ASN A 54 0.72 -10.40 -3.93
N PRO A 55 1.88 -9.96 -3.41
CA PRO A 55 2.77 -10.84 -2.65
C PRO A 55 2.15 -11.20 -1.30
N ARG A 56 2.57 -12.34 -0.74
CA ARG A 56 2.03 -12.87 0.53
C ARG A 56 2.17 -11.92 1.72
N PHE A 57 3.17 -11.05 1.74
CA PHE A 57 3.39 -10.09 2.82
C PHE A 57 2.51 -8.84 2.72
N LEU A 58 1.83 -8.62 1.59
CA LEU A 58 1.00 -7.44 1.37
C LEU A 58 -0.39 -7.63 1.99
N ARG A 59 -0.78 -6.68 2.82
CA ARG A 59 -2.17 -6.51 3.28
C ARG A 59 -2.69 -5.19 2.74
N ARG A 60 -3.79 -5.25 2.01
CA ARG A 60 -4.52 -4.05 1.57
C ARG A 60 -5.49 -3.62 2.65
N TYR A 61 -5.51 -2.33 2.92
CA TYR A 61 -6.42 -1.70 3.89
C TYR A 61 -7.56 -0.96 3.21
N LEU A 62 -7.46 -0.77 1.89
CA LEU A 62 -8.46 -0.11 1.05
C LEU A 62 -8.42 -0.74 -0.35
N ASP A 63 -9.54 -0.74 -1.05
CA ASP A 63 -9.64 -1.11 -2.48
C ASP A 63 -9.92 0.14 -3.32
N LEU A 64 -8.93 1.00 -3.44
CA LEU A 64 -9.05 2.25 -4.17
C LEU A 64 -9.18 2.02 -5.68
N ASN A 65 -8.62 0.95 -6.22
CA ASN A 65 -8.72 0.63 -7.64
C ASN A 65 -10.18 0.44 -8.07
N THR A 66 -10.96 -0.34 -7.31
CA THR A 66 -12.39 -0.54 -7.55
C THR A 66 -13.16 0.77 -7.40
N SER A 67 -12.89 1.53 -6.35
CA SER A 67 -13.56 2.82 -6.10
C SER A 67 -13.33 3.82 -7.23
N ILE A 68 -12.12 3.91 -7.76
CA ILE A 68 -11.79 4.78 -8.90
C ILE A 68 -12.53 4.31 -10.17
N LYS A 69 -12.52 3.01 -10.47
CA LYS A 69 -13.21 2.47 -11.63
C LYS A 69 -14.71 2.74 -11.57
N ASP A 70 -15.33 2.54 -10.40
CA ASP A 70 -16.74 2.80 -10.19
C ASP A 70 -17.08 4.29 -10.34
N ALA A 71 -16.24 5.17 -9.83
CA ALA A 71 -16.41 6.61 -9.98
C ALA A 71 -16.33 7.04 -11.46
N VAL A 72 -15.34 6.54 -12.19
CA VAL A 72 -15.18 6.83 -13.64
C VAL A 72 -16.37 6.27 -14.43
N SER A 73 -16.83 5.05 -14.13
CA SER A 73 -18.00 4.46 -14.80
C SER A 73 -19.25 5.30 -14.60
N ARG A 74 -19.51 5.75 -13.38
CA ARG A 74 -20.67 6.64 -13.09
C ARG A 74 -20.56 7.96 -13.85
N TYR A 75 -19.37 8.56 -13.88
CA TYR A 75 -19.14 9.78 -14.67
C TYR A 75 -19.45 9.56 -16.15
N ILE A 76 -18.99 8.45 -16.74
CA ILE A 76 -19.26 8.11 -18.13
C ILE A 76 -20.78 7.95 -18.39
N ASP A 77 -21.47 7.28 -17.48
CA ASP A 77 -22.92 7.07 -17.59
C ASP A 77 -23.69 8.39 -17.48
N ASP A 78 -23.28 9.26 -16.56
CA ASP A 78 -23.88 10.60 -16.39
C ASP A 78 -23.67 11.47 -17.64
N VAL A 79 -22.50 11.44 -18.25
CA VAL A 79 -22.20 12.15 -19.50
C VAL A 79 -23.06 11.59 -20.65
N LYS A 80 -23.15 10.27 -20.80
CA LYS A 80 -23.95 9.64 -21.87
C LYS A 80 -25.44 9.86 -21.72
N SER A 81 -25.93 9.96 -20.49
CA SER A 81 -27.34 10.22 -20.20
C SER A 81 -27.69 11.71 -20.17
N GLU A 82 -26.71 12.58 -20.45
CA GLU A 82 -26.84 14.04 -20.37
C GLU A 82 -27.27 14.55 -18.97
N SER A 83 -27.02 13.78 -17.92
CA SER A 83 -27.26 14.18 -16.53
C SER A 83 -26.13 15.02 -15.94
N PHE A 84 -24.93 14.93 -16.54
CA PHE A 84 -23.77 15.78 -16.24
C PHE A 84 -23.30 16.50 -17.53
N PRO A 85 -23.04 17.83 -17.53
CA PRO A 85 -23.36 18.74 -16.42
C PRO A 85 -24.85 19.05 -16.33
N ASN A 86 -25.36 19.20 -15.13
CA ASN A 86 -26.71 19.69 -14.90
C ASN A 86 -26.76 21.23 -14.92
N LYS A 87 -27.98 21.82 -14.71
CA LYS A 87 -28.18 23.27 -14.81
C LYS A 87 -27.34 24.09 -13.81
N ASP A 88 -27.02 23.52 -12.67
CA ASP A 88 -26.24 24.20 -11.61
C ASP A 88 -24.73 24.10 -11.88
N GLU A 89 -24.33 23.27 -12.80
CA GLU A 89 -22.94 23.02 -13.19
C GLU A 89 -22.56 23.68 -14.52
N MET A 90 -23.50 24.37 -15.18
CA MET A 90 -23.28 25.12 -16.43
C MET A 90 -23.08 26.60 -16.17
N TYR A 91 -22.34 27.27 -17.06
CA TYR A 91 -22.14 28.73 -17.06
C TYR A 91 -23.08 29.43 -18.04
#